data_5375c0ad0d5dbcd11ff9d44531afcd64
#
_entry.id   5375c0ad0d5dbcd11ff9d44531afcd64
#
_cell.length_a   1.000
_cell.length_b   1.000
_cell.length_c   1.000
_cell.angle_alpha   90.00
_cell.angle_beta   90.00
_cell.angle_gamma   90.00
#
_symmetry.space_group_name_H-M   'P 1'
#
loop_
_entity.id
_entity.type
_entity.pdbx_description
1 polymer ?
#
loop_
_entity_poly.entity_id
_entity_poly.type
_entity_poly.pdbx_seq_one_letter_code
_entity_poly.pdbx_strand_id
1 'polypeptide(L)'
;TIVYIPGAGSVPKAAFYAERGDKIKITGEGSDPYSWNISGNRLTEEWNVWRLDNKTVLSSGDYSKINTAVEKYVKANQDNPLSTLLLLIYFNRREDDSRFRGLWQVLKGKALEPKWMQLVGRGDMPGGSPVVPHKVQEMILHTFGNGVDTLHIGNQPVLLYFWREKDAGREDRLILLKKLVEDFPDSTSRIIADVCFDPDSIGWMSVVRKDSLSKVVRGWNFHAETDSLMIRAGVSRTPWFMVFDESGKAVYVGDKSDDADKAFRKTADKKAPKK
;
A
#
# COMPACT_ATOMS: atom_id res chain seq x y z
N THR A 1 -2.06 6.76 -16.82
CA THR A 1 -1.07 6.96 -15.74
C THR A 1 -1.46 8.15 -14.90
N ILE A 2 -1.38 8.01 -13.57
CA ILE A 2 -1.45 9.14 -12.64
C ILE A 2 -0.02 9.56 -12.33
N VAL A 3 0.21 10.87 -12.40
CA VAL A 3 1.49 11.50 -12.04
C VAL A 3 1.21 12.45 -10.88
N TYR A 4 2.05 12.40 -9.85
CA TYR A 4 1.94 13.32 -8.74
C TYR A 4 3.31 13.74 -8.21
N ILE A 5 3.35 14.95 -7.63
CA ILE A 5 4.52 15.50 -6.95
C ILE A 5 4.29 15.37 -5.44
N PRO A 6 5.12 14.64 -4.73
CA PRO A 6 4.97 14.42 -3.30
C PRO A 6 4.91 15.73 -2.52
N GLY A 7 4.05 15.76 -1.51
CA GLY A 7 3.94 16.85 -0.54
C GLY A 7 4.45 16.45 0.84
N ALA A 8 4.27 17.34 1.79
CA ALA A 8 4.42 17.00 3.20
C ALA A 8 3.30 16.03 3.62
N GLY A 9 3.67 14.92 4.25
CA GLY A 9 2.72 13.85 4.52
C GLY A 9 2.34 13.09 3.25
N SER A 10 1.10 12.59 3.19
CA SER A 10 0.58 11.80 2.05
C SER A 10 -0.15 12.65 1.00
N VAL A 11 -0.22 13.97 1.15
CA VAL A 11 -0.98 14.85 0.26
C VAL A 11 -0.09 15.33 -0.88
N PRO A 12 -0.41 15.02 -2.16
CA PRO A 12 0.37 15.53 -3.29
C PRO A 12 0.28 17.05 -3.41
N LYS A 13 1.41 17.71 -3.67
CA LYS A 13 1.45 19.14 -4.03
C LYS A 13 0.79 19.41 -5.38
N ALA A 14 0.98 18.51 -6.33
CA ALA A 14 0.34 18.53 -7.63
C ALA A 14 0.07 17.11 -8.10
N ALA A 15 -1.01 16.90 -8.83
CA ALA A 15 -1.37 15.63 -9.42
C ALA A 15 -2.16 15.83 -10.71
N PHE A 16 -2.01 14.90 -11.65
CA PHE A 16 -2.73 14.89 -12.92
C PHE A 16 -2.80 13.49 -13.52
N TYR A 17 -3.71 13.31 -14.44
CA TYR A 17 -3.87 12.09 -15.23
C TYR A 17 -3.38 12.29 -16.66
N ALA A 18 -2.66 11.32 -17.20
CA ALA A 18 -2.20 11.33 -18.57
C ALA A 18 -2.39 9.98 -19.25
N GLU A 19 -2.85 9.98 -20.49
CA GLU A 19 -2.92 8.83 -21.39
C GLU A 19 -1.89 8.97 -22.53
N ARG A 20 -1.69 7.87 -23.26
CA ARG A 20 -0.80 7.89 -24.41
C ARG A 20 -1.32 8.85 -25.48
N GLY A 21 -0.49 9.83 -25.86
CA GLY A 21 -0.82 10.84 -26.85
C GLY A 21 -1.24 12.18 -26.25
N ASP A 22 -1.51 12.27 -24.94
CA ASP A 22 -1.80 13.55 -24.29
C ASP A 22 -0.57 14.46 -24.31
N LYS A 23 -0.83 15.77 -24.50
CA LYS A 23 0.18 16.82 -24.43
C LYS A 23 -0.02 17.61 -23.14
N ILE A 24 0.54 17.11 -22.05
CA ILE A 24 0.41 17.75 -20.74
C ILE A 24 1.29 19.01 -20.71
N LYS A 25 0.67 20.12 -20.35
CA LYS A 25 1.35 21.41 -20.13
C LYS A 25 1.26 21.78 -18.65
N ILE A 26 2.40 22.09 -18.06
CA ILE A 26 2.52 22.53 -16.65
C ILE A 26 3.14 23.93 -16.67
N THR A 27 2.48 24.89 -16.02
CA THR A 27 2.96 26.26 -15.87
C THR A 27 2.82 26.69 -14.41
N GLY A 28 3.77 27.47 -13.91
CA GLY A 28 3.79 27.99 -12.55
C GLY A 28 5.22 28.11 -12.02
N GLU A 29 5.33 28.60 -10.80
CA GLU A 29 6.64 28.75 -10.13
C GLU A 29 7.13 27.43 -9.55
N GLY A 30 8.39 27.09 -9.76
CA GLY A 30 8.98 25.83 -9.28
C GLY A 30 8.95 25.68 -7.76
N SER A 31 8.95 26.78 -7.04
CA SER A 31 8.91 26.83 -5.57
C SER A 31 7.53 26.50 -4.97
N ASP A 32 6.43 26.70 -5.72
CA ASP A 32 5.05 26.47 -5.25
C ASP A 32 4.25 25.54 -6.18
N PRO A 33 4.48 24.22 -6.13
CA PRO A 33 3.71 23.25 -6.92
C PRO A 33 2.20 23.26 -6.64
N TYR A 34 1.75 23.76 -5.50
CA TYR A 34 0.33 23.90 -5.22
C TYR A 34 -0.38 24.90 -6.14
N SER A 35 0.34 25.88 -6.68
CA SER A 35 -0.19 26.90 -7.59
C SER A 35 0.00 26.56 -9.07
N TRP A 36 0.62 25.44 -9.42
CA TRP A 36 0.82 25.08 -10.81
C TRP A 36 -0.50 24.92 -11.55
N ASN A 37 -0.54 25.46 -12.77
CA ASN A 37 -1.63 25.23 -13.71
C ASN A 37 -1.27 24.06 -14.63
N ILE A 38 -2.10 23.01 -14.64
CA ILE A 38 -1.86 21.77 -15.37
C ILE A 38 -3.03 21.53 -16.32
N SER A 39 -2.73 21.35 -17.62
CA SER A 39 -3.71 21.14 -18.67
C SER A 39 -3.23 20.07 -19.66
N GLY A 40 -4.10 19.64 -20.59
CA GLY A 40 -3.73 18.71 -21.66
C GLY A 40 -4.76 17.64 -21.95
N ASN A 41 -5.67 17.36 -21.02
CA ASN A 41 -6.89 16.61 -21.27
C ASN A 41 -7.98 17.03 -20.28
N ARG A 42 -9.24 16.75 -20.62
CA ARG A 42 -10.39 17.21 -19.83
C ARG A 42 -10.34 16.82 -18.36
N LEU A 43 -9.94 15.59 -18.05
CA LEU A 43 -9.91 15.10 -16.67
C LEU A 43 -8.83 15.82 -15.85
N THR A 44 -7.67 16.02 -16.44
CA THR A 44 -6.56 16.77 -15.84
C THR A 44 -6.92 18.23 -15.60
N GLU A 45 -7.61 18.86 -16.54
CA GLU A 45 -8.06 20.25 -16.40
C GLU A 45 -9.09 20.40 -15.28
N GLU A 46 -10.07 19.50 -15.21
CA GLU A 46 -11.05 19.46 -14.12
C GLU A 46 -10.39 19.22 -12.75
N TRP A 47 -9.44 18.30 -12.71
CA TRP A 47 -8.64 18.05 -11.50
C TRP A 47 -7.83 19.26 -11.09
N ASN A 48 -7.22 19.95 -12.06
CA ASN A 48 -6.46 21.18 -11.81
C ASN A 48 -7.34 22.29 -11.23
N VAL A 49 -8.54 22.48 -11.73
CA VAL A 49 -9.51 23.45 -11.18
C VAL A 49 -9.81 23.10 -9.72
N TRP A 50 -10.22 21.85 -9.44
CA TRP A 50 -10.50 21.43 -8.08
C TRP A 50 -9.31 21.65 -7.13
N ARG A 51 -8.09 21.34 -7.59
CA ARG A 51 -6.87 21.48 -6.80
C ARG A 51 -6.56 22.96 -6.49
N LEU A 52 -6.72 23.83 -7.46
CA LEU A 52 -6.51 25.28 -7.28
C LEU A 52 -7.55 25.90 -6.33
N ASP A 53 -8.81 25.52 -6.47
CA ASP A 53 -9.89 25.96 -5.57
C ASP A 53 -9.68 25.51 -4.13
N ASN A 54 -8.99 24.40 -3.91
CA ASN A 54 -8.70 23.85 -2.60
C ASN A 54 -7.22 24.03 -2.18
N LYS A 55 -6.43 24.88 -2.85
CA LYS A 55 -4.99 25.07 -2.62
C LYS A 55 -4.66 25.30 -1.14
N THR A 56 -5.37 26.21 -0.48
CA THR A 56 -5.13 26.54 0.95
C THR A 56 -5.37 25.35 1.85
N VAL A 57 -6.41 24.55 1.57
CA VAL A 57 -6.72 23.34 2.34
C VAL A 57 -5.66 22.26 2.09
N LEU A 58 -5.25 22.05 0.86
CA LEU A 58 -4.24 21.04 0.50
C LEU A 58 -2.87 21.39 1.09
N SER A 59 -2.47 22.66 1.07
CA SER A 59 -1.19 23.12 1.62
C SER A 59 -1.15 23.12 3.14
N SER A 60 -2.30 23.15 3.82
CA SER A 60 -2.35 23.12 5.30
C SER A 60 -1.95 21.75 5.89
N GLY A 61 -2.07 20.67 5.12
CA GLY A 61 -1.88 19.31 5.62
C GLY A 61 -2.95 18.82 6.61
N ASP A 62 -4.03 19.59 6.80
CA ASP A 62 -5.15 19.24 7.68
C ASP A 62 -6.06 18.23 7.00
N TYR A 63 -5.85 16.95 7.32
CA TYR A 63 -6.60 15.86 6.71
C TYR A 63 -8.10 15.92 6.92
N SER A 64 -8.59 16.47 8.04
CA SER A 64 -10.03 16.60 8.28
C SER A 64 -10.66 17.58 7.28
N LYS A 65 -9.98 18.70 7.00
CA LYS A 65 -10.42 19.68 6.01
C LYS A 65 -10.29 19.14 4.58
N ILE A 66 -9.21 18.41 4.30
CA ILE A 66 -8.99 17.78 3.00
C ILE A 66 -10.08 16.75 2.72
N ASN A 67 -10.36 15.84 3.67
CA ASN A 67 -11.44 14.87 3.57
C ASN A 67 -12.81 15.56 3.33
N THR A 68 -13.04 16.70 3.97
CA THR A 68 -14.29 17.48 3.78
C THR A 68 -14.38 18.08 2.38
N ALA A 69 -13.26 18.58 1.83
CA ALA A 69 -13.22 19.10 0.45
C ALA A 69 -13.47 17.99 -0.59
N VAL A 70 -12.85 16.82 -0.39
CA VAL A 70 -13.07 15.63 -1.24
C VAL A 70 -14.52 15.18 -1.16
N GLU A 71 -15.09 15.06 0.04
CA GLU A 71 -16.50 14.65 0.22
C GLU A 71 -17.47 15.59 -0.51
N LYS A 72 -17.26 16.90 -0.38
CA LYS A 72 -18.10 17.91 -1.04
C LYS A 72 -18.11 17.68 -2.56
N TYR A 73 -16.93 17.43 -3.16
CA TYR A 73 -16.84 17.18 -4.59
C TYR A 73 -17.51 15.87 -4.99
N VAL A 74 -17.22 14.77 -4.28
CA VAL A 74 -17.75 13.42 -4.56
C VAL A 74 -19.27 13.40 -4.48
N LYS A 75 -19.87 14.00 -3.47
CA LYS A 75 -21.34 14.07 -3.32
C LYS A 75 -22.00 14.81 -4.47
N ALA A 76 -21.36 15.85 -5.00
CA ALA A 76 -21.86 16.63 -6.13
C ALA A 76 -21.61 15.96 -7.49
N ASN A 77 -20.62 15.06 -7.60
CA ASN A 77 -20.12 14.53 -8.88
C ASN A 77 -19.98 12.99 -8.86
N GLN A 78 -21.02 12.27 -8.43
CA GLN A 78 -20.98 10.82 -8.18
C GLN A 78 -20.63 9.97 -9.40
N ASP A 79 -20.87 10.45 -10.61
CA ASP A 79 -20.62 9.78 -11.91
C ASP A 79 -19.32 10.24 -12.58
N ASN A 80 -18.55 11.11 -11.93
CA ASN A 80 -17.34 11.68 -12.51
C ASN A 80 -16.10 10.85 -12.09
N PRO A 81 -15.25 10.42 -13.04
CA PRO A 81 -13.98 9.74 -12.72
C PRO A 81 -13.09 10.49 -11.73
N LEU A 82 -13.12 11.83 -11.73
CA LEU A 82 -12.34 12.60 -10.78
C LEU A 82 -12.76 12.33 -9.34
N SER A 83 -14.02 12.00 -9.07
CA SER A 83 -14.48 11.62 -7.72
C SER A 83 -13.73 10.41 -7.17
N THR A 84 -13.52 9.39 -8.00
CA THR A 84 -12.72 8.22 -7.66
C THR A 84 -11.27 8.58 -7.40
N LEU A 85 -10.67 9.39 -8.28
CA LEU A 85 -9.27 9.81 -8.14
C LEU A 85 -9.05 10.66 -6.89
N LEU A 86 -9.95 11.56 -6.55
CA LEU A 86 -9.85 12.37 -5.34
C LEU A 86 -9.96 11.53 -4.06
N LEU A 87 -10.86 10.54 -4.05
CA LEU A 87 -10.97 9.59 -2.94
C LEU A 87 -9.68 8.78 -2.75
N LEU A 88 -9.06 8.34 -3.83
CA LEU A 88 -7.85 7.51 -3.78
C LEU A 88 -6.59 8.29 -3.38
N ILE A 89 -6.50 9.55 -3.81
CA ILE A 89 -5.24 10.30 -3.75
C ILE A 89 -5.22 11.28 -2.58
N TYR A 90 -6.35 11.87 -2.24
CA TYR A 90 -6.40 12.92 -1.22
C TYR A 90 -7.14 12.54 0.05
N PHE A 91 -8.09 11.59 -0.01
CA PHE A 91 -8.86 11.21 1.16
C PHE A 91 -8.01 10.36 2.12
N ASN A 92 -7.81 10.84 3.35
CA ASN A 92 -7.11 10.07 4.38
C ASN A 92 -8.07 9.12 5.10
N ARG A 93 -8.08 7.85 4.70
CA ARG A 93 -8.89 6.78 5.32
C ARG A 93 -8.53 6.53 6.78
N ARG A 94 -7.30 6.81 7.20
CA ARG A 94 -6.88 6.61 8.60
C ARG A 94 -7.61 7.55 9.55
N GLU A 95 -8.00 8.72 9.05
CA GLU A 95 -8.82 9.67 9.81
C GLU A 95 -10.27 9.19 9.94
N ASP A 96 -10.86 8.68 8.83
CA ASP A 96 -12.27 8.29 8.81
C ASP A 96 -12.56 7.26 7.71
N ASP A 97 -12.32 5.98 8.02
CA ASP A 97 -12.62 4.87 7.08
C ASP A 97 -14.12 4.68 6.86
N SER A 98 -14.95 4.96 7.85
CA SER A 98 -16.42 4.88 7.71
C SER A 98 -16.93 5.87 6.69
N ARG A 99 -16.46 7.11 6.76
CA ARG A 99 -16.80 8.18 5.82
C ARG A 99 -16.30 7.86 4.40
N PHE A 100 -15.08 7.34 4.27
CA PHE A 100 -14.57 6.86 2.98
C PHE A 100 -15.48 5.82 2.36
N ARG A 101 -15.88 4.78 3.13
CA ARG A 101 -16.77 3.72 2.66
C ARG A 101 -18.13 4.26 2.22
N GLY A 102 -18.70 5.20 2.97
CA GLY A 102 -19.96 5.86 2.60
C GLY A 102 -19.84 6.64 1.29
N LEU A 103 -18.74 7.35 1.08
CA LEU A 103 -18.46 8.07 -0.16
C LEU A 103 -18.20 7.13 -1.34
N TRP A 104 -17.57 6.01 -1.10
CA TRP A 104 -17.36 5.00 -2.13
C TRP A 104 -18.67 4.40 -2.64
N GLN A 105 -19.61 4.14 -1.74
CA GLN A 105 -20.92 3.56 -2.07
C GLN A 105 -21.81 4.47 -2.92
N VAL A 106 -21.60 5.78 -2.91
CA VAL A 106 -22.39 6.71 -3.75
C VAL A 106 -21.83 6.90 -5.13
N LEU A 107 -20.62 6.39 -5.42
CA LEU A 107 -20.05 6.44 -6.78
C LEU A 107 -20.86 5.58 -7.73
N LYS A 108 -20.96 6.01 -8.97
CA LYS A 108 -21.72 5.32 -10.04
C LYS A 108 -21.14 5.59 -11.43
N GLY A 109 -21.64 4.85 -12.42
CA GLY A 109 -21.36 5.08 -13.84
C GLY A 109 -19.87 5.19 -14.16
N LYS A 110 -19.47 6.32 -14.74
CA LYS A 110 -18.09 6.56 -15.20
C LYS A 110 -17.04 6.58 -14.09
N ALA A 111 -17.44 6.93 -12.86
CA ALA A 111 -16.54 6.87 -11.69
C ALA A 111 -16.12 5.45 -11.36
N LEU A 112 -16.90 4.43 -11.73
CA LEU A 112 -16.65 3.01 -11.47
C LEU A 112 -16.13 2.24 -12.71
N GLU A 113 -15.71 2.93 -13.77
CA GLU A 113 -15.13 2.25 -14.95
C GLU A 113 -13.90 1.42 -14.58
N PRO A 114 -13.69 0.26 -15.23
CA PRO A 114 -12.60 -0.68 -14.88
C PRO A 114 -11.22 -0.04 -14.82
N LYS A 115 -10.94 0.96 -15.67
CA LYS A 115 -9.65 1.67 -15.67
C LYS A 115 -9.37 2.43 -14.38
N TRP A 116 -10.40 2.96 -13.72
CA TRP A 116 -10.28 3.63 -12.41
C TRP A 116 -10.21 2.62 -11.28
N MET A 117 -11.00 1.55 -11.39
CA MET A 117 -11.00 0.46 -10.42
C MET A 117 -9.68 -0.30 -10.36
N GLN A 118 -8.91 -0.34 -11.45
CA GLN A 118 -7.56 -0.92 -11.45
C GLN A 118 -6.54 -0.09 -10.65
N LEU A 119 -6.81 1.21 -10.45
CA LEU A 119 -6.00 2.09 -9.61
C LEU A 119 -6.28 1.90 -8.11
N VAL A 120 -7.44 1.34 -7.80
CA VAL A 120 -7.78 0.94 -6.44
C VAL A 120 -7.06 -0.38 -6.19
N GLY A 121 -6.14 -0.41 -5.26
CA GLY A 121 -5.66 -1.69 -4.72
C GLY A 121 -6.87 -2.51 -4.31
N ARG A 122 -6.98 -3.75 -4.78
CA ARG A 122 -8.18 -4.58 -4.54
C ARG A 122 -8.55 -4.75 -3.06
N GLY A 123 -7.59 -4.51 -2.14
CA GLY A 123 -7.81 -4.46 -0.69
C GLY A 123 -8.45 -3.18 -0.17
N ASP A 124 -8.52 -2.13 -0.98
CA ASP A 124 -9.06 -0.83 -0.58
C ASP A 124 -10.55 -0.64 -0.89
N MET A 125 -11.17 -1.61 -1.57
CA MET A 125 -12.59 -1.56 -1.90
C MET A 125 -13.46 -1.74 -0.64
N PRO A 126 -14.40 -0.83 -0.35
CA PRO A 126 -15.37 -1.02 0.72
C PRO A 126 -16.21 -2.28 0.46
N GLY A 127 -16.16 -3.23 1.40
CA GLY A 127 -16.88 -4.51 1.28
C GLY A 127 -16.11 -5.62 0.56
N GLY A 128 -14.93 -5.33 0.00
CA GLY A 128 -14.01 -6.35 -0.47
C GLY A 128 -13.18 -6.91 0.68
N SER A 129 -13.22 -8.21 0.91
CA SER A 129 -12.07 -8.87 1.51
C SER A 129 -10.84 -8.52 0.68
N PRO A 130 -9.64 -8.32 1.26
CA PRO A 130 -8.42 -8.14 0.48
C PRO A 130 -8.40 -9.22 -0.59
N VAL A 131 -8.49 -8.81 -1.87
CA VAL A 131 -8.39 -9.80 -2.95
C VAL A 131 -6.93 -10.14 -3.02
N VAL A 132 -6.64 -11.24 -2.41
CA VAL A 132 -5.36 -11.88 -2.51
C VAL A 132 -5.09 -12.16 -3.99
N PRO A 133 -3.97 -11.69 -4.54
CA PRO A 133 -3.56 -12.09 -5.87
C PRO A 133 -3.53 -13.61 -5.88
N HIS A 134 -4.21 -14.23 -6.84
CA HIS A 134 -4.33 -15.69 -6.90
C HIS A 134 -2.99 -16.41 -7.03
N LYS A 135 -1.90 -15.71 -7.38
CA LYS A 135 -0.50 -16.19 -7.32
C LYS A 135 0.46 -15.01 -7.30
N VAL A 136 1.04 -14.71 -6.17
CA VAL A 136 2.38 -14.11 -6.12
C VAL A 136 3.35 -15.28 -6.21
N GLN A 137 4.14 -15.37 -7.28
CA GLN A 137 5.10 -16.46 -7.44
C GLN A 137 6.49 -16.10 -6.94
N GLU A 138 6.84 -14.83 -7.08
CA GLU A 138 8.18 -14.34 -6.75
C GLU A 138 8.10 -12.91 -6.21
N MET A 139 8.96 -12.61 -5.26
CA MET A 139 9.17 -11.26 -4.73
C MET A 139 10.65 -10.95 -4.68
N ILE A 140 11.05 -9.90 -5.38
CA ILE A 140 12.44 -9.41 -5.37
C ILE A 140 12.61 -8.51 -4.16
N LEU A 141 13.59 -8.82 -3.31
CA LEU A 141 13.92 -8.09 -2.10
C LEU A 141 15.37 -7.64 -2.13
N HIS A 142 15.62 -6.40 -1.73
CA HIS A 142 16.97 -5.99 -1.38
C HIS A 142 17.31 -6.57 -0.01
N THR A 143 18.46 -7.24 0.08
CA THR A 143 18.90 -7.92 1.29
C THR A 143 20.06 -7.19 1.95
N PHE A 144 20.39 -7.60 3.16
CA PHE A 144 21.51 -7.06 3.90
C PHE A 144 22.84 -7.26 3.15
N GLY A 145 23.65 -6.20 3.00
CA GLY A 145 24.92 -6.24 2.26
C GLY A 145 24.83 -5.86 0.79
N ASN A 146 23.79 -5.11 0.39
CA ASN A 146 23.52 -4.66 -0.99
C ASN A 146 23.24 -5.81 -1.99
N GLY A 147 22.86 -6.98 -1.48
CA GLY A 147 22.40 -8.08 -2.30
C GLY A 147 20.94 -7.88 -2.76
N VAL A 148 20.58 -8.63 -3.78
CA VAL A 148 19.19 -8.80 -4.20
C VAL A 148 18.89 -10.28 -4.12
N ASP A 149 17.78 -10.63 -3.47
CA ASP A 149 17.34 -12.01 -3.36
C ASP A 149 15.91 -12.14 -3.88
N THR A 150 15.57 -13.32 -4.36
CA THR A 150 14.23 -13.61 -4.87
C THR A 150 13.54 -14.59 -3.94
N LEU A 151 12.52 -14.10 -3.26
CA LEU A 151 11.65 -14.94 -2.44
C LEU A 151 10.67 -15.69 -3.35
N HIS A 152 10.79 -17.02 -3.43
CA HIS A 152 9.88 -17.88 -4.16
C HIS A 152 8.69 -18.31 -3.29
N ILE A 153 7.48 -18.09 -3.79
CA ILE A 153 6.21 -18.42 -3.11
C ILE A 153 5.56 -19.57 -3.85
N GLY A 154 5.17 -20.63 -3.13
CA GLY A 154 4.47 -21.78 -3.74
C GLY A 154 5.17 -23.11 -3.60
N ASN A 155 6.27 -23.20 -2.87
CA ASN A 155 6.96 -24.45 -2.55
C ASN A 155 6.84 -24.82 -1.07
N GLN A 156 6.52 -23.86 -0.24
CA GLN A 156 6.41 -23.98 1.23
C GLN A 156 5.54 -22.84 1.78
N PRO A 157 4.99 -22.99 3.00
CA PRO A 157 4.29 -21.90 3.67
C PRO A 157 5.17 -20.67 3.85
N VAL A 158 4.63 -19.50 3.58
CA VAL A 158 5.35 -18.21 3.69
C VAL A 158 4.53 -17.24 4.52
N LEU A 159 5.15 -16.61 5.51
CA LEU A 159 4.63 -15.44 6.19
C LEU A 159 5.46 -14.23 5.78
N LEU A 160 4.81 -13.20 5.26
CA LEU A 160 5.39 -11.90 4.94
C LEU A 160 4.85 -10.86 5.90
N TYR A 161 5.74 -10.07 6.49
CA TYR A 161 5.41 -8.92 7.31
C TYR A 161 6.03 -7.66 6.70
N PHE A 162 5.18 -6.72 6.27
CA PHE A 162 5.58 -5.41 5.74
C PHE A 162 5.50 -4.36 6.85
N TRP A 163 6.56 -3.55 7.01
CA TRP A 163 6.68 -2.65 8.15
C TRP A 163 7.48 -1.38 7.85
N ARG A 164 7.29 -0.38 8.72
CA ARG A 164 8.14 0.79 8.88
C ARG A 164 8.59 0.92 10.33
N GLU A 165 9.72 1.55 10.57
CA GLU A 165 10.27 1.74 11.91
C GLU A 165 9.27 2.45 12.85
N LYS A 166 8.52 3.41 12.32
CA LYS A 166 7.55 4.21 13.08
C LYS A 166 6.15 3.57 13.20
N ASP A 167 5.96 2.35 12.75
CA ASP A 167 4.66 1.68 12.90
C ASP A 167 4.34 1.42 14.37
N ALA A 168 3.13 1.78 14.79
CA ALA A 168 2.65 1.47 16.13
C ALA A 168 2.66 -0.04 16.39
N GLY A 169 3.08 -0.47 17.60
CA GLY A 169 3.13 -1.88 18.00
C GLY A 169 4.19 -2.70 17.25
N ARG A 170 5.23 -2.06 16.70
CA ARG A 170 6.33 -2.77 16.04
C ARG A 170 7.03 -3.77 16.98
N GLU A 171 7.21 -3.42 18.25
CA GLU A 171 7.85 -4.30 19.23
C GLU A 171 7.05 -5.59 19.46
N ASP A 172 5.73 -5.52 19.57
CA ASP A 172 4.86 -6.69 19.72
C ASP A 172 4.98 -7.63 18.52
N ARG A 173 5.09 -7.06 17.31
CA ARG A 173 5.27 -7.85 16.08
C ARG A 173 6.65 -8.47 16.00
N LEU A 174 7.68 -7.81 16.53
CA LEU A 174 9.01 -8.37 16.65
C LEU A 174 9.01 -9.58 17.60
N ILE A 175 8.30 -9.48 18.72
CA ILE A 175 8.09 -10.59 19.65
C ILE A 175 7.38 -11.76 18.96
N LEU A 176 6.35 -11.48 18.16
CA LEU A 176 5.65 -12.49 17.37
C LEU A 176 6.60 -13.22 16.41
N LEU A 177 7.43 -12.48 15.65
CA LEU A 177 8.37 -13.08 14.71
C LEU A 177 9.42 -13.95 15.43
N LYS A 178 9.93 -13.49 16.59
CA LYS A 178 10.85 -14.29 17.43
C LYS A 178 10.21 -15.59 17.87
N LYS A 179 8.99 -15.52 18.40
CA LYS A 179 8.23 -16.70 18.82
C LYS A 179 7.97 -17.67 17.67
N LEU A 180 7.62 -17.15 16.48
CA LEU A 180 7.43 -18.00 15.30
C LEU A 180 8.72 -18.71 14.87
N VAL A 181 9.87 -18.03 14.95
CA VAL A 181 11.17 -18.65 14.66
C VAL A 181 11.53 -19.73 15.68
N GLU A 182 11.18 -19.53 16.95
CA GLU A 182 11.39 -20.51 18.02
C GLU A 182 10.47 -21.73 17.87
N ASP A 183 9.18 -21.49 17.61
CA ASP A 183 8.19 -22.55 17.44
C ASP A 183 8.43 -23.38 16.16
N PHE A 184 9.04 -22.75 15.17
CA PHE A 184 9.32 -23.34 13.86
C PHE A 184 10.79 -23.21 13.48
N PRO A 185 11.70 -23.98 14.10
CA PRO A 185 13.14 -23.82 13.91
C PRO A 185 13.65 -24.27 12.54
N ASP A 186 12.89 -25.06 11.80
CA ASP A 186 13.26 -25.53 10.46
C ASP A 186 12.89 -24.50 9.38
N SER A 187 13.87 -23.71 8.96
CA SER A 187 13.73 -22.72 7.89
C SER A 187 13.65 -23.33 6.48
N THR A 188 13.91 -24.63 6.31
CA THR A 188 13.83 -25.29 4.99
C THR A 188 12.41 -25.70 4.64
N SER A 189 11.52 -25.85 5.63
CA SER A 189 10.14 -26.27 5.43
C SER A 189 9.15 -25.09 5.35
N ARG A 190 9.60 -23.88 5.67
CA ARG A 190 8.76 -22.65 5.69
C ARG A 190 9.62 -21.39 5.67
N ILE A 191 9.01 -20.28 5.24
CA ILE A 191 9.67 -18.98 5.20
C ILE A 191 8.93 -18.00 6.10
N ILE A 192 9.68 -17.31 6.95
CA ILE A 192 9.25 -16.10 7.64
C ILE A 192 10.10 -14.97 7.09
N ALA A 193 9.46 -13.95 6.53
CA ALA A 193 10.16 -12.81 5.96
C ALA A 193 9.56 -11.50 6.45
N ASP A 194 10.40 -10.52 6.71
CA ASP A 194 9.97 -9.15 6.92
C ASP A 194 10.52 -8.22 5.83
N VAL A 195 9.73 -7.26 5.42
CA VAL A 195 10.04 -6.31 4.36
C VAL A 195 9.84 -4.89 4.86
N CYS A 196 10.94 -4.15 4.98
CA CYS A 196 10.91 -2.76 5.39
C CYS A 196 10.56 -1.84 4.22
N PHE A 197 9.69 -0.87 4.47
CA PHE A 197 9.23 0.15 3.52
C PHE A 197 9.78 1.55 3.81
N ASP A 198 10.71 1.68 4.75
CA ASP A 198 11.36 2.96 4.98
C ASP A 198 12.28 3.33 3.82
N PRO A 199 12.34 4.61 3.44
CA PRO A 199 13.18 5.05 2.32
C PRO A 199 14.68 5.04 2.64
N ASP A 200 15.05 4.98 3.93
CA ASP A 200 16.44 5.01 4.41
C ASP A 200 17.01 3.61 4.61
N SER A 201 17.88 3.19 3.71
CA SER A 201 18.57 1.89 3.82
C SER A 201 19.54 1.79 5.00
N ILE A 202 20.14 2.90 5.41
CA ILE A 202 21.09 2.92 6.53
C ILE A 202 20.34 2.74 7.85
N GLY A 203 19.23 3.46 8.02
CA GLY A 203 18.31 3.29 9.15
C GLY A 203 17.78 1.86 9.21
N TRP A 204 17.30 1.31 8.10
CA TRP A 204 16.88 -0.08 8.02
C TRP A 204 17.96 -1.06 8.45
N MET A 205 19.19 -0.94 7.94
CA MET A 205 20.30 -1.82 8.32
C MET A 205 20.61 -1.75 9.82
N SER A 206 20.55 -0.58 10.42
CA SER A 206 20.75 -0.38 11.87
C SER A 206 19.68 -1.13 12.68
N VAL A 207 18.43 -1.00 12.29
CA VAL A 207 17.29 -1.68 12.91
C VAL A 207 17.40 -3.21 12.78
N VAL A 208 17.74 -3.71 11.59
CA VAL A 208 17.90 -5.15 11.33
C VAL A 208 18.98 -5.76 12.22
N ARG A 209 20.10 -5.07 12.40
CA ARG A 209 21.19 -5.51 13.32
C ARG A 209 20.72 -5.58 14.77
N LYS A 210 19.97 -4.57 15.22
CA LYS A 210 19.44 -4.49 16.59
C LYS A 210 18.44 -5.60 16.89
N ASP A 211 17.57 -5.94 15.94
CA ASP A 211 16.51 -6.91 16.12
C ASP A 211 17.01 -8.36 16.28
N SER A 212 18.16 -8.68 15.74
CA SER A 212 18.84 -10.00 15.89
C SER A 212 17.98 -11.21 15.51
N LEU A 213 17.20 -11.12 14.44
CA LEU A 213 16.35 -12.21 13.92
C LEU A 213 17.13 -13.07 12.92
N SER A 214 17.77 -14.14 13.37
CA SER A 214 18.72 -14.93 12.55
C SER A 214 18.08 -15.83 11.48
N LYS A 215 16.78 -16.19 11.64
CA LYS A 215 16.08 -17.13 10.74
C LYS A 215 14.93 -16.48 9.95
N VAL A 216 14.85 -15.16 9.98
CA VAL A 216 13.89 -14.38 9.23
C VAL A 216 14.58 -13.82 8.00
N VAL A 217 14.00 -13.99 6.83
CA VAL A 217 14.46 -13.32 5.61
C VAL A 217 14.18 -11.83 5.76
N ARG A 218 15.25 -11.02 5.78
CA ARG A 218 15.15 -9.56 6.01
C ARG A 218 15.26 -8.84 4.67
N GLY A 219 14.14 -8.30 4.23
CA GLY A 219 14.03 -7.59 2.97
C GLY A 219 13.82 -6.08 3.14
N TRP A 220 14.22 -5.35 2.12
CA TRP A 220 13.98 -3.92 1.98
C TRP A 220 13.42 -3.61 0.61
N ASN A 221 12.36 -2.79 0.55
CA ASN A 221 11.79 -2.30 -0.68
C ASN A 221 11.53 -0.79 -0.56
N PHE A 222 12.45 0.02 -1.10
CA PHE A 222 12.36 1.48 -1.03
C PHE A 222 11.25 2.08 -1.90
N HIS A 223 10.71 1.32 -2.86
CA HIS A 223 9.54 1.73 -3.64
C HIS A 223 8.25 1.56 -2.84
N ALA A 224 8.30 0.78 -1.75
CA ALA A 224 7.21 0.60 -0.81
C ALA A 224 5.86 0.32 -1.51
N GLU A 225 4.81 1.04 -1.14
CA GLU A 225 3.47 0.87 -1.70
C GLU A 225 3.36 1.28 -3.17
N THR A 226 4.38 1.93 -3.75
CA THR A 226 4.41 2.31 -5.18
C THR A 226 5.02 1.23 -6.07
N ASP A 227 5.63 0.21 -5.47
CA ASP A 227 6.14 -0.95 -6.21
C ASP A 227 4.99 -1.71 -6.89
N SER A 228 5.16 -2.02 -8.17
CA SER A 228 4.13 -2.69 -8.97
C SER A 228 3.77 -4.08 -8.44
N LEU A 229 4.71 -4.77 -7.81
CA LEU A 229 4.48 -6.07 -7.17
C LEU A 229 3.67 -5.89 -5.89
N MET A 230 4.01 -4.88 -5.06
CA MET A 230 3.29 -4.56 -3.82
C MET A 230 1.85 -4.15 -4.12
N ILE A 231 1.65 -3.32 -5.15
CA ILE A 231 0.30 -2.94 -5.63
C ILE A 231 -0.49 -4.19 -6.04
N ARG A 232 0.11 -5.08 -6.84
CA ARG A 232 -0.55 -6.34 -7.26
C ARG A 232 -0.79 -7.29 -6.09
N ALA A 233 0.08 -7.27 -5.10
CA ALA A 233 -0.07 -8.04 -3.87
C ALA A 233 -1.08 -7.43 -2.88
N GLY A 234 -1.63 -6.25 -3.19
CA GLY A 234 -2.59 -5.57 -2.32
C GLY A 234 -1.98 -4.97 -1.05
N VAL A 235 -0.66 -4.73 -1.05
CA VAL A 235 0.04 -4.07 0.07
C VAL A 235 -0.06 -2.57 -0.13
N SER A 236 -1.01 -1.94 0.54
CA SER A 236 -1.30 -0.50 0.42
C SER A 236 -0.84 0.32 1.63
N ARG A 237 -0.40 -0.36 2.71
CA ARG A 237 0.00 0.27 3.98
C ARG A 237 0.90 -0.63 4.80
N THR A 238 1.48 -0.09 5.85
CA THR A 238 2.13 -0.84 6.93
C THR A 238 1.45 -0.52 8.28
N PRO A 239 1.46 -1.41 9.24
CA PRO A 239 1.89 -2.80 9.14
C PRO A 239 0.94 -3.65 8.32
N TRP A 240 1.47 -4.64 7.59
CA TRP A 240 0.67 -5.53 6.75
C TRP A 240 1.24 -6.94 6.79
N PHE A 241 0.39 -7.95 6.77
CA PHE A 241 0.78 -9.35 6.77
C PHE A 241 0.16 -10.08 5.59
N MET A 242 0.91 -10.99 5.02
CA MET A 242 0.43 -11.95 4.04
C MET A 242 0.90 -13.34 4.44
N VAL A 243 0.01 -14.32 4.36
CA VAL A 243 0.33 -15.72 4.61
C VAL A 243 -0.06 -16.54 3.40
N PHE A 244 0.89 -17.30 2.88
CA PHE A 244 0.70 -18.21 1.75
C PHE A 244 0.87 -19.64 2.22
N ASP A 245 0.05 -20.53 1.66
CA ASP A 245 0.24 -21.98 1.83
C ASP A 245 1.31 -22.52 0.87
N GLU A 246 1.59 -23.80 0.94
CA GLU A 246 2.59 -24.48 0.11
C GLU A 246 2.28 -24.47 -1.39
N SER A 247 1.04 -24.20 -1.79
CA SER A 247 0.64 -24.03 -3.19
C SER A 247 0.82 -22.61 -3.73
N GLY A 248 1.25 -21.67 -2.86
CA GLY A 248 1.32 -20.24 -3.16
C GLY A 248 -0.03 -19.54 -3.11
N LYS A 249 -1.06 -20.20 -2.58
CA LYS A 249 -2.36 -19.59 -2.35
C LYS A 249 -2.29 -18.77 -1.07
N ALA A 250 -2.65 -17.51 -1.12
CA ALA A 250 -2.75 -16.73 0.08
C ALA A 250 -3.96 -17.15 0.92
N VAL A 251 -3.71 -17.38 2.19
CA VAL A 251 -4.70 -17.81 3.20
C VAL A 251 -5.02 -16.71 4.20
N TYR A 252 -4.18 -15.68 4.26
CA TYR A 252 -4.43 -14.47 5.02
C TYR A 252 -3.78 -13.26 4.35
N VAL A 253 -4.47 -12.12 4.41
CA VAL A 253 -3.95 -10.80 4.03
C VAL A 253 -4.63 -9.76 4.91
N GLY A 254 -3.85 -8.93 5.60
CA GLY A 254 -4.40 -7.90 6.49
C GLY A 254 -3.38 -7.33 7.46
N ASP A 255 -3.85 -6.51 8.38
CA ASP A 255 -3.04 -5.76 9.35
C ASP A 255 -3.02 -6.39 10.76
N LYS A 256 -3.76 -7.49 10.99
CA LYS A 256 -3.85 -8.12 12.30
C LYS A 256 -2.83 -9.25 12.46
N SER A 257 -1.87 -9.04 13.35
CA SER A 257 -0.80 -10.01 13.66
C SER A 257 -1.35 -11.35 14.17
N ASP A 258 -2.37 -11.33 15.04
CA ASP A 258 -2.94 -12.55 15.63
C ASP A 258 -3.62 -13.45 14.59
N ASP A 259 -4.29 -12.84 13.61
CA ASP A 259 -4.93 -13.59 12.53
C ASP A 259 -3.89 -14.15 11.54
N ALA A 260 -2.81 -13.41 11.31
CA ALA A 260 -1.67 -13.87 10.51
C ALA A 260 -0.96 -15.06 11.18
N ASP A 261 -0.71 -14.97 12.49
CA ASP A 261 -0.13 -16.06 13.29
C ASP A 261 -0.98 -17.33 13.20
N LYS A 262 -2.28 -17.23 13.47
CA LYS A 262 -3.22 -18.36 13.37
C LYS A 262 -3.24 -18.99 11.97
N ALA A 263 -3.26 -18.16 10.94
CA ALA A 263 -3.26 -18.63 9.56
C ALA A 263 -1.95 -19.36 9.22
N PHE A 264 -0.80 -18.80 9.63
CA PHE A 264 0.51 -19.40 9.36
C PHE A 264 0.68 -20.74 10.09
N ARG A 265 0.32 -20.82 11.38
CA ARG A 265 0.35 -22.08 12.15
C ARG A 265 -0.49 -23.16 11.50
N LYS A 266 -1.71 -22.82 11.05
CA LYS A 266 -2.61 -23.77 10.38
C LYS A 266 -2.04 -24.32 9.06
N THR A 267 -1.25 -23.54 8.33
CA THR A 267 -0.58 -24.00 7.11
C THR A 267 0.65 -24.83 7.42
N ALA A 268 1.38 -24.48 8.48
CA ALA A 268 2.59 -25.15 8.90
C ALA A 268 2.33 -26.54 9.49
N ASP A 269 1.26 -26.72 10.28
CA ASP A 269 0.92 -27.98 10.95
C ASP A 269 0.47 -29.09 9.99
N LYS A 270 0.01 -28.74 8.78
CA LYS A 270 -0.41 -29.74 7.79
C LYS A 270 0.72 -30.64 7.28
N LYS A 271 1.97 -30.31 7.52
CA LYS A 271 3.16 -31.08 7.07
C LYS A 271 3.78 -31.99 8.13
N ALA A 272 3.29 -31.99 9.37
CA ALA A 272 3.78 -32.97 10.36
C ALA A 272 3.33 -34.37 9.90
N PRO A 273 4.25 -35.30 9.57
CA PRO A 273 3.86 -36.65 9.23
C PRO A 273 3.12 -37.24 10.44
N LYS A 274 1.93 -37.77 10.21
CA LYS A 274 1.25 -38.58 11.24
C LYS A 274 2.21 -39.72 11.59
N LYS A 275 2.79 -39.67 12.80
CA LYS A 275 3.53 -40.81 13.40
C LYS A 275 2.58 -41.97 13.65
#